data_54d2c5402507c182ffac7a759d590fbd
#
_entry.id   54d2c5402507c182ffac7a759d590fbd
#
_cell.length_a   1.000
_cell.length_b   1.000
_cell.length_c   1.000
_cell.angle_alpha   90.00
_cell.angle_beta   90.00
_cell.angle_gamma   90.00
#
_symmetry.space_group_name_H-M   'P 1'
#
loop_
_entity.id
_entity.type
_entity.pdbx_description
1 polymer ?
#
loop_
_entity_poly.entity_id
_entity_poly.type
_entity_poly.pdbx_seq_one_letter_code
_entity_poly.pdbx_strand_id
1 'polypeptide(L)'
;MKRWKSVAVVVALTMVIAACGGDDGSEATTTVGDTGGEQTTTTTPTVTTEEPAGDKVQIRWFVGIGAGGQPEQADAQRAVVDEFNASQDEIELVLEIVENDVAYETLATQIASDNPPDIIGPVGRDGSNAFSGLYLDLEPLVESTGLDTSIWPEALVENFREPDGTLPGLPFASYPSFIYYNRDLFDEAGLPYPPQEYGADGTAVYGEGTEYEGTWDFAKVDEIAQILAVDANGNDATSADFDADNTVQWGFIWQWTDRLFQQGSFWGAGYPLADDGTADIPQTWEDEWRWYHQAVWEKGYSPSQSEIDALADNVFQSGSVAMAGSHLWYTCCIRDDANDIAGDFFDIAVMPSNNGVVTTNMHADTFRILAASQNPDQAFTVLTHLLTDAALPLLTAYGAAPADPSLTEAFIGTLEERYPQGVNWQVALDSAAFADSPSHEQFLPGWEPYKEAMDVVKSGILTEPDLDLDTAIADLEEQLTAIFEENAG
;
A
#
# COMPACT_ATOMS: atom_id res chain seq x y z
N MET A 1 -15.67 -53.30 -17.64
CA MET A 1 -14.37 -53.45 -18.33
C MET A 1 -14.39 -52.63 -19.61
N LYS A 2 -13.81 -51.43 -19.60
CA LYS A 2 -13.28 -50.73 -20.79
C LYS A 2 -12.20 -49.77 -20.30
N ARG A 3 -10.96 -50.12 -20.64
CA ARG A 3 -9.76 -49.34 -20.37
C ARG A 3 -9.73 -48.13 -21.33
N TRP A 4 -9.54 -46.93 -20.84
CA TRP A 4 -9.10 -45.82 -21.66
C TRP A 4 -7.64 -45.48 -21.35
N LYS A 5 -6.89 -45.33 -22.44
CA LYS A 5 -5.45 -45.13 -22.47
C LYS A 5 -5.15 -43.66 -22.34
N SER A 6 -4.23 -43.33 -21.44
CA SER A 6 -3.59 -42.03 -21.33
C SER A 6 -2.74 -41.78 -22.59
N VAL A 7 -2.92 -40.62 -23.19
CA VAL A 7 -2.00 -40.05 -24.22
C VAL A 7 -1.25 -38.91 -23.58
N ALA A 8 0.04 -39.11 -23.35
CA ALA A 8 0.96 -38.03 -22.97
C ALA A 8 1.40 -37.33 -24.25
N VAL A 9 1.18 -36.02 -24.30
CA VAL A 9 1.73 -35.13 -25.34
C VAL A 9 3.00 -34.50 -24.78
N VAL A 10 4.15 -34.91 -25.29
CA VAL A 10 5.44 -34.30 -25.07
C VAL A 10 5.60 -33.17 -26.10
N VAL A 11 5.65 -31.93 -25.65
CA VAL A 11 6.04 -30.81 -26.49
C VAL A 11 7.54 -30.59 -26.34
N ALA A 12 8.29 -30.89 -27.38
CA ALA A 12 9.71 -30.61 -27.48
C ALA A 12 9.92 -29.17 -27.96
N LEU A 13 10.53 -28.34 -27.15
CA LEU A 13 10.94 -26.98 -27.52
C LEU A 13 12.34 -27.05 -28.16
N THR A 14 12.45 -26.81 -29.46
CA THR A 14 13.72 -26.72 -30.19
C THR A 14 14.25 -25.29 -30.11
N MET A 15 15.38 -25.11 -29.42
CA MET A 15 16.20 -23.90 -29.53
C MET A 15 16.92 -23.88 -30.89
N VAL A 16 16.77 -22.79 -31.63
CA VAL A 16 17.61 -22.47 -32.80
C VAL A 16 18.61 -21.41 -32.37
N ILE A 17 19.88 -21.82 -32.29
CA ILE A 17 21.04 -20.95 -32.17
C ILE A 17 21.44 -20.55 -33.59
N ALA A 18 21.39 -19.28 -33.95
CA ALA A 18 21.99 -18.75 -35.14
C ALA A 18 23.16 -17.84 -34.78
N ALA A 19 24.36 -18.40 -34.91
CA ALA A 19 25.59 -17.63 -34.95
C ALA A 19 25.92 -17.38 -36.44
N CYS A 20 26.16 -16.15 -36.85
CA CYS A 20 26.95 -15.83 -38.01
C CYS A 20 27.68 -14.50 -37.77
N GLY A 21 28.98 -14.58 -37.67
CA GLY A 21 29.88 -13.47 -37.87
C GLY A 21 30.13 -13.25 -39.37
N GLY A 22 30.66 -12.08 -39.71
CA GLY A 22 31.09 -11.73 -41.09
C GLY A 22 31.54 -10.30 -41.13
N ASP A 23 32.83 -10.17 -41.16
CA ASP A 23 33.66 -9.00 -41.45
C ASP A 23 33.42 -8.49 -42.88
N ASP A 24 33.47 -7.19 -43.09
CA ASP A 24 34.27 -6.60 -44.19
C ASP A 24 34.19 -5.08 -44.20
N GLY A 25 35.37 -4.46 -44.32
CA GLY A 25 35.60 -3.04 -44.38
C GLY A 25 35.32 -2.44 -45.77
N SER A 26 35.18 -1.14 -45.78
CA SER A 26 35.47 -0.34 -46.98
C SER A 26 35.88 1.08 -46.58
N GLU A 27 37.10 1.42 -46.87
CA GLU A 27 37.66 2.78 -46.92
C GLU A 27 37.04 3.58 -48.08
N ALA A 28 36.88 4.86 -47.91
CA ALA A 28 36.85 5.83 -49.00
C ALA A 28 37.35 7.22 -48.58
N THR A 29 38.44 7.48 -48.98
CA THR A 29 39.34 8.56 -49.36
C THR A 29 38.73 9.98 -49.45
N THR A 30 39.43 10.87 -48.77
CA THR A 30 39.80 12.30 -48.98
C THR A 30 39.35 13.03 -50.23
N THR A 31 38.91 14.31 -50.07
CA THR A 31 39.41 15.43 -50.86
C THR A 31 39.52 16.71 -50.04
N VAL A 32 40.70 17.33 -50.19
CA VAL A 32 41.16 18.58 -49.61
C VAL A 32 40.60 19.74 -50.42
N GLY A 33 40.22 20.81 -49.78
CA GLY A 33 39.96 22.12 -50.37
C GLY A 33 40.40 23.22 -49.39
N ASP A 34 41.52 23.81 -49.74
CA ASP A 34 42.19 24.95 -49.13
C ASP A 34 41.47 26.24 -49.49
N THR A 35 41.25 27.19 -48.54
CA THR A 35 41.51 28.65 -48.66
C THR A 35 41.12 29.42 -47.40
N GLY A 36 42.05 30.29 -46.94
CA GLY A 36 41.71 31.56 -46.30
C GLY A 36 42.07 31.68 -44.80
N GLY A 37 43.25 32.22 -44.55
CA GLY A 37 43.70 32.57 -43.21
C GLY A 37 42.99 33.77 -42.61
N GLU A 38 42.77 33.71 -41.27
CA GLU A 38 42.61 34.90 -40.44
C GLU A 38 43.27 34.62 -39.08
N GLN A 39 44.15 35.54 -38.70
CA GLN A 39 44.90 35.52 -37.42
C GLN A 39 43.94 35.68 -36.26
N THR A 40 43.83 34.70 -35.39
CA THR A 40 43.16 34.89 -34.11
C THR A 40 44.21 34.73 -32.99
N THR A 41 44.30 35.77 -32.20
CA THR A 41 45.11 35.91 -31.00
C THR A 41 44.82 34.78 -30.00
N THR A 42 45.84 34.04 -29.67
CA THR A 42 45.85 33.00 -28.62
C THR A 42 45.74 33.64 -27.23
N THR A 43 44.57 33.63 -26.64
CA THR A 43 44.40 33.79 -25.21
C THR A 43 44.50 32.38 -24.58
N THR A 44 45.52 32.15 -23.81
CA THR A 44 45.72 30.95 -22.99
C THR A 44 44.55 30.84 -21.99
N PRO A 45 43.74 29.81 -22.00
CA PRO A 45 42.79 29.60 -20.92
C PRO A 45 43.57 29.21 -19.66
N THR A 46 43.30 29.97 -18.61
CA THR A 46 43.68 29.58 -17.24
C THR A 46 42.91 28.33 -16.91
N VAL A 47 43.61 27.19 -16.89
CA VAL A 47 43.08 25.93 -16.38
C VAL A 47 42.97 26.12 -14.88
N THR A 48 41.77 26.40 -14.41
CA THR A 48 41.40 26.21 -13.01
C THR A 48 41.40 24.70 -12.84
N THR A 49 42.39 24.19 -12.16
CA THR A 49 42.38 22.82 -11.64
C THR A 49 41.28 22.77 -10.59
N GLU A 50 40.11 22.29 -10.98
CA GLU A 50 39.17 21.73 -10.00
C GLU A 50 39.93 20.55 -9.34
N GLU A 51 40.05 20.60 -8.02
CA GLU A 51 40.42 19.41 -7.26
C GLU A 51 39.47 18.28 -7.68
N PRO A 52 39.97 17.04 -7.91
CA PRO A 52 39.05 15.94 -8.18
C PRO A 52 38.12 15.82 -6.98
N ALA A 53 36.83 16.00 -7.21
CA ALA A 53 35.80 15.64 -6.25
C ALA A 53 36.09 14.19 -5.84
N GLY A 54 36.33 13.95 -4.55
CA GLY A 54 36.44 12.61 -4.02
C GLY A 54 35.23 11.80 -4.43
N ASP A 55 35.41 10.51 -4.73
CA ASP A 55 34.28 9.65 -5.07
C ASP A 55 33.26 9.73 -3.93
N LYS A 56 32.04 10.23 -4.20
CA LYS A 56 30.95 10.30 -3.24
C LYS A 56 30.65 8.88 -2.73
N VAL A 57 30.26 8.75 -1.46
CA VAL A 57 29.76 7.48 -0.93
C VAL A 57 28.37 7.24 -1.49
N GLN A 58 28.18 6.14 -2.21
CA GLN A 58 26.84 5.79 -2.72
C GLN A 58 26.02 5.17 -1.61
N ILE A 59 24.79 5.66 -1.44
CA ILE A 59 23.74 5.10 -0.57
C ILE A 59 22.56 4.75 -1.44
N ARG A 60 22.17 3.48 -1.46
CA ARG A 60 21.06 2.97 -2.25
C ARG A 60 19.79 2.97 -1.41
N TRP A 61 18.78 3.65 -1.91
CA TRP A 61 17.44 3.70 -1.33
C TRP A 61 16.46 2.88 -2.17
N PHE A 62 16.02 1.74 -1.61
CA PHE A 62 15.06 0.82 -2.22
C PHE A 62 13.63 1.16 -1.78
N VAL A 63 12.74 1.28 -2.75
CA VAL A 63 11.32 1.60 -2.60
C VAL A 63 10.48 0.53 -3.29
N GLY A 64 9.37 0.10 -2.67
CA GLY A 64 8.42 -0.82 -3.28
C GLY A 64 7.83 -1.87 -2.33
N ILE A 65 8.36 -2.03 -1.10
CA ILE A 65 7.77 -2.97 -0.11
C ILE A 65 6.83 -2.28 0.88
N GLY A 66 6.34 -1.10 0.53
CA GLY A 66 5.38 -0.26 1.23
C GLY A 66 4.88 0.80 0.27
N ALA A 67 4.61 2.01 0.74
CA ALA A 67 4.29 3.13 -0.14
C ALA A 67 5.46 3.45 -1.09
N GLY A 68 5.19 4.06 -2.23
CA GLY A 68 6.22 4.56 -3.14
C GLY A 68 6.48 3.72 -4.39
N GLY A 69 5.94 2.50 -4.48
CA GLY A 69 6.06 1.63 -5.67
C GLY A 69 5.18 2.01 -6.85
N GLN A 70 4.27 2.96 -6.69
CA GLN A 70 3.36 3.37 -7.76
C GLN A 70 4.01 4.43 -8.68
N PRO A 71 3.76 4.36 -10.01
CA PRO A 71 4.34 5.30 -10.97
C PRO A 71 4.12 6.77 -10.62
N GLU A 72 2.97 7.06 -10.03
CA GLU A 72 2.52 8.39 -9.62
C GLU A 72 3.39 9.04 -8.55
N GLN A 73 4.04 8.23 -7.74
CA GLN A 73 4.85 8.67 -6.60
C GLN A 73 6.32 8.93 -7.01
N ALA A 74 6.72 8.40 -8.17
CA ALA A 74 8.10 8.36 -8.61
C ALA A 74 8.74 9.75 -8.82
N ASP A 75 7.99 10.74 -9.31
CA ASP A 75 8.52 12.08 -9.57
C ASP A 75 8.89 12.83 -8.30
N ALA A 76 8.10 12.67 -7.24
CA ALA A 76 8.41 13.26 -5.93
C ALA A 76 9.68 12.65 -5.32
N GLN A 77 9.84 11.33 -5.43
CA GLN A 77 11.02 10.62 -4.96
C GLN A 77 12.29 11.06 -5.72
N ARG A 78 12.21 11.17 -7.06
CA ARG A 78 13.33 11.67 -7.88
C ARG A 78 13.70 13.10 -7.52
N ALA A 79 12.71 13.98 -7.31
CA ALA A 79 12.95 15.36 -6.90
C ALA A 79 13.70 15.44 -5.55
N VAL A 80 13.32 14.62 -4.57
CA VAL A 80 14.01 14.53 -3.28
C VAL A 80 15.45 14.07 -3.45
N VAL A 81 15.71 13.06 -4.28
CA VAL A 81 17.05 12.56 -4.56
C VAL A 81 17.90 13.63 -5.26
N ASP A 82 17.35 14.31 -6.26
CA ASP A 82 18.06 15.37 -6.98
C ASP A 82 18.41 16.55 -6.05
N GLU A 83 17.49 16.95 -5.18
CA GLU A 83 17.73 18.02 -4.19
C GLU A 83 18.80 17.60 -3.17
N PHE A 84 18.73 16.40 -2.61
CA PHE A 84 19.74 15.87 -1.70
C PHE A 84 21.11 15.86 -2.35
N ASN A 85 21.23 15.29 -3.55
CA ASN A 85 22.49 15.18 -4.28
C ASN A 85 23.10 16.52 -4.68
N ALA A 86 22.24 17.53 -4.90
CA ALA A 86 22.69 18.90 -5.19
C ALA A 86 23.09 19.68 -3.93
N SER A 87 22.62 19.30 -2.75
CA SER A 87 22.83 20.05 -1.50
C SER A 87 24.19 19.81 -0.85
N GLN A 88 24.88 18.72 -1.21
CA GLN A 88 26.14 18.29 -0.58
C GLN A 88 27.02 17.47 -1.57
N ASP A 89 28.32 17.26 -1.23
CA ASP A 89 29.31 16.64 -2.09
C ASP A 89 29.90 15.32 -1.53
N GLU A 90 29.39 14.83 -0.40
CA GLU A 90 29.94 13.65 0.30
C GLU A 90 29.22 12.37 -0.03
N ILE A 91 27.88 12.41 -0.25
CA ILE A 91 27.00 11.26 -0.48
C ILE A 91 26.36 11.37 -1.86
N GLU A 92 26.24 10.26 -2.57
CA GLU A 92 25.38 10.10 -3.74
C GLU A 92 24.21 9.19 -3.37
N LEU A 93 23.01 9.77 -3.23
CA LEU A 93 21.78 9.01 -3.02
C LEU A 93 21.33 8.42 -4.35
N VAL A 94 21.15 7.10 -4.39
CA VAL A 94 20.72 6.34 -5.57
C VAL A 94 19.37 5.72 -5.29
N LEU A 95 18.35 6.17 -6.03
CA LEU A 95 16.98 5.69 -5.91
C LEU A 95 16.78 4.42 -6.73
N GLU A 96 16.18 3.41 -6.12
CA GLU A 96 15.77 2.17 -6.75
C GLU A 96 14.26 1.95 -6.47
N ILE A 97 13.42 2.24 -7.47
CA ILE A 97 11.97 2.02 -7.38
C ILE A 97 11.65 0.68 -8.02
N VAL A 98 10.95 -0.17 -7.29
CA VAL A 98 10.47 -1.48 -7.73
C VAL A 98 8.96 -1.53 -7.52
N GLU A 99 8.24 -2.03 -8.51
CA GLU A 99 6.78 -2.21 -8.40
C GLU A 99 6.44 -3.15 -7.23
N ASN A 100 5.38 -2.84 -6.50
CA ASN A 100 5.01 -3.55 -5.27
C ASN A 100 4.90 -5.06 -5.46
N ASP A 101 4.33 -5.52 -6.58
CA ASP A 101 4.08 -6.94 -6.87
C ASP A 101 5.34 -7.80 -6.91
N VAL A 102 6.50 -7.20 -7.26
CA VAL A 102 7.77 -7.91 -7.42
C VAL A 102 8.85 -7.44 -6.43
N ALA A 103 8.54 -6.46 -5.59
CA ALA A 103 9.53 -5.82 -4.72
C ALA A 103 10.09 -6.77 -3.65
N TYR A 104 9.25 -7.61 -3.05
CA TYR A 104 9.68 -8.58 -2.03
C TYR A 104 10.69 -9.58 -2.58
N GLU A 105 10.39 -10.20 -3.73
CA GLU A 105 11.28 -11.16 -4.38
C GLU A 105 12.58 -10.49 -4.86
N THR A 106 12.48 -9.24 -5.36
CA THR A 106 13.63 -8.46 -5.81
C THR A 106 14.57 -8.17 -4.65
N LEU A 107 14.04 -7.67 -3.51
CA LEU A 107 14.84 -7.37 -2.33
C LEU A 107 15.48 -8.64 -1.74
N ALA A 108 14.69 -9.72 -1.61
CA ALA A 108 15.21 -11.01 -1.15
C ALA A 108 16.35 -11.53 -2.03
N THR A 109 16.23 -11.38 -3.36
CA THR A 109 17.28 -11.76 -4.32
C THR A 109 18.53 -10.90 -4.16
N GLN A 110 18.39 -9.58 -3.97
CA GLN A 110 19.52 -8.68 -3.75
C GLN A 110 20.27 -9.02 -2.46
N ILE A 111 19.54 -9.29 -1.37
CA ILE A 111 20.11 -9.72 -0.09
C ILE A 111 20.86 -11.06 -0.25
N ALA A 112 20.24 -12.05 -0.89
CA ALA A 112 20.82 -13.37 -1.09
C ALA A 112 22.05 -13.37 -2.01
N SER A 113 22.17 -12.38 -2.91
CA SER A 113 23.30 -12.23 -3.81
C SER A 113 24.43 -11.35 -3.26
N ASP A 114 24.39 -11.01 -1.98
CA ASP A 114 25.37 -10.16 -1.29
C ASP A 114 25.50 -8.74 -1.89
N ASN A 115 24.37 -8.23 -2.41
CA ASN A 115 24.25 -6.88 -2.99
C ASN A 115 22.99 -6.14 -2.48
N PRO A 116 22.76 -6.08 -1.15
CA PRO A 116 21.60 -5.41 -0.59
C PRO A 116 21.66 -3.89 -0.82
N PRO A 117 20.49 -3.20 -0.83
CA PRO A 117 20.46 -1.75 -0.68
C PRO A 117 20.86 -1.34 0.74
N ASP A 118 21.15 -0.05 0.95
CA ASP A 118 21.47 0.48 2.29
C ASP A 118 20.19 0.80 3.08
N ILE A 119 19.23 1.47 2.43
CA ILE A 119 17.97 1.91 3.03
C ILE A 119 16.81 1.26 2.31
N ILE A 120 15.82 0.80 3.06
CA ILE A 120 14.51 0.40 2.54
C ILE A 120 13.41 1.29 3.11
N GLY A 121 12.40 1.54 2.31
CA GLY A 121 11.22 2.29 2.77
C GLY A 121 10.75 3.40 1.83
N PRO A 122 9.59 3.99 2.14
CA PRO A 122 8.82 3.71 3.35
C PRO A 122 8.34 2.26 3.39
N VAL A 123 8.26 1.69 4.57
CA VAL A 123 7.88 0.29 4.79
C VAL A 123 7.07 0.14 6.07
N GLY A 124 5.89 -0.48 5.94
CA GLY A 124 5.02 -0.83 7.05
C GLY A 124 5.48 -2.06 7.83
N ARG A 125 4.65 -2.51 8.75
CA ARG A 125 4.93 -3.71 9.56
C ARG A 125 4.98 -4.97 8.71
N ASP A 126 4.07 -5.14 7.75
CA ASP A 126 4.07 -6.30 6.84
C ASP A 126 5.43 -6.47 6.15
N GLY A 127 5.88 -5.44 5.42
CA GLY A 127 7.18 -5.48 4.74
C GLY A 127 8.36 -5.61 5.71
N SER A 128 8.23 -5.05 6.93
CA SER A 128 9.23 -5.19 7.97
C SER A 128 9.32 -6.61 8.51
N ASN A 129 8.20 -7.28 8.71
CA ASN A 129 8.11 -8.64 9.23
C ASN A 129 8.75 -9.64 8.25
N ALA A 130 8.58 -9.43 6.94
CA ALA A 130 9.16 -10.27 5.90
C ALA A 130 10.69 -10.35 5.96
N PHE A 131 11.34 -9.30 6.45
CA PHE A 131 12.80 -9.19 6.57
C PHE A 131 13.27 -9.02 8.02
N SER A 132 12.50 -9.53 8.99
CA SER A 132 12.83 -9.45 10.42
C SER A 132 14.24 -9.99 10.70
N GLY A 133 14.97 -9.32 11.60
CA GLY A 133 16.34 -9.67 11.97
C GLY A 133 17.43 -9.21 11.00
N LEU A 134 17.06 -8.56 9.87
CA LEU A 134 18.05 -8.04 8.89
C LEU A 134 18.30 -6.53 9.03
N TYR A 135 17.69 -5.87 10.00
CA TYR A 135 17.78 -4.42 10.17
C TYR A 135 18.85 -4.02 11.18
N LEU A 136 19.41 -2.84 10.96
CA LEU A 136 20.33 -2.20 11.89
C LEU A 136 19.57 -1.59 13.07
N ASP A 137 20.09 -1.76 14.29
CA ASP A 137 19.61 -1.00 15.44
C ASP A 137 20.05 0.47 15.30
N LEU A 138 19.07 1.37 15.23
CA LEU A 138 19.29 2.81 15.04
C LEU A 138 19.60 3.55 16.35
N GLU A 139 19.34 2.95 17.52
CA GLU A 139 19.55 3.63 18.82
C GLU A 139 20.97 4.20 18.97
N PRO A 140 22.05 3.46 18.67
CA PRO A 140 23.41 4.01 18.75
C PRO A 140 23.66 5.20 17.80
N LEU A 141 23.01 5.22 16.62
CA LEU A 141 23.13 6.31 15.66
C LEU A 141 22.34 7.54 16.10
N VAL A 142 21.15 7.35 16.64
CA VAL A 142 20.35 8.41 17.27
C VAL A 142 21.15 9.08 18.38
N GLU A 143 21.74 8.29 19.30
CA GLU A 143 22.56 8.81 20.41
C GLU A 143 23.81 9.56 19.92
N SER A 144 24.55 8.98 18.96
CA SER A 144 25.83 9.53 18.48
C SER A 144 25.65 10.82 17.66
N THR A 145 24.59 10.94 16.90
CA THR A 145 24.29 12.13 16.09
C THR A 145 23.53 13.20 16.86
N GLY A 146 22.88 12.83 17.98
CA GLY A 146 22.01 13.69 18.75
C GLY A 146 20.72 14.06 18.02
N LEU A 147 20.20 13.17 17.17
CA LEU A 147 18.91 13.37 16.52
C LEU A 147 17.82 13.58 17.57
N ASP A 148 17.08 14.68 17.44
CA ASP A 148 15.96 14.99 18.32
C ASP A 148 14.74 14.13 17.95
N THR A 149 14.52 13.06 18.68
CA THR A 149 13.35 12.18 18.49
C THR A 149 12.08 12.72 19.13
N SER A 150 12.12 13.83 19.87
CA SER A 150 10.94 14.43 20.49
C SER A 150 9.99 15.12 19.50
N ILE A 151 10.39 15.22 18.23
CA ILE A 151 9.51 15.65 17.13
C ILE A 151 8.39 14.62 16.88
N TRP A 152 8.58 13.36 17.27
CA TRP A 152 7.57 12.31 17.18
C TRP A 152 6.97 12.00 18.56
N PRO A 153 5.67 11.64 18.63
CA PRO A 153 5.08 11.09 19.84
C PRO A 153 5.86 9.86 20.31
N GLU A 154 6.21 9.80 21.61
CA GLU A 154 6.98 8.69 22.19
C GLU A 154 6.33 7.32 21.89
N ALA A 155 5.00 7.23 21.95
CA ALA A 155 4.28 6.00 21.66
C ALA A 155 4.48 5.50 20.21
N LEU A 156 4.68 6.42 19.23
CA LEU A 156 4.98 6.03 17.86
C LEU A 156 6.41 5.51 17.73
N VAL A 157 7.38 6.10 18.41
CA VAL A 157 8.76 5.61 18.43
C VAL A 157 8.82 4.21 19.05
N GLU A 158 8.17 4.03 20.20
CA GLU A 158 8.11 2.73 20.87
C GLU A 158 7.35 1.66 20.07
N ASN A 159 6.41 2.06 19.20
CA ASN A 159 5.71 1.12 18.32
C ASN A 159 6.64 0.43 17.29
N PHE A 160 7.77 1.03 16.97
CA PHE A 160 8.78 0.44 16.08
C PHE A 160 9.88 -0.32 16.82
N ARG A 161 9.88 -0.29 18.16
CA ARG A 161 10.87 -1.02 18.96
C ARG A 161 10.50 -2.51 19.02
N GLU A 162 11.50 -3.35 18.74
CA GLU A 162 11.35 -4.80 18.82
C GLU A 162 11.36 -5.30 20.28
N PRO A 163 10.83 -6.51 20.57
CA PRO A 163 10.79 -7.05 21.92
C PRO A 163 12.17 -7.21 22.58
N ASP A 164 13.25 -7.34 21.82
CA ASP A 164 14.63 -7.42 22.33
C ASP A 164 15.23 -6.05 22.68
N GLY A 165 14.49 -4.97 22.43
CA GLY A 165 14.86 -3.59 22.71
C GLY A 165 15.52 -2.84 21.55
N THR A 166 15.78 -3.49 20.42
CA THR A 166 16.33 -2.82 19.21
C THR A 166 15.31 -1.84 18.61
N LEU A 167 15.82 -0.76 17.99
CA LEU A 167 15.03 0.26 17.29
C LEU A 167 15.37 0.22 15.80
N PRO A 168 14.76 -0.65 14.99
CA PRO A 168 15.13 -0.84 13.59
C PRO A 168 14.59 0.24 12.64
N GLY A 169 13.76 1.15 13.11
CA GLY A 169 13.19 2.24 12.30
C GLY A 169 12.67 3.37 13.15
N LEU A 170 12.51 4.53 12.53
CA LEU A 170 11.93 5.73 13.14
C LEU A 170 10.62 6.10 12.44
N PRO A 171 9.65 6.73 13.15
CA PRO A 171 8.34 7.04 12.58
C PRO A 171 8.43 7.99 11.38
N PHE A 172 7.74 7.65 10.31
CA PHE A 172 7.61 8.50 9.13
C PHE A 172 6.16 8.92 8.89
N ALA A 173 5.26 7.94 8.78
CA ALA A 173 3.92 8.13 8.29
C ALA A 173 2.91 7.22 8.99
N SER A 174 1.65 7.63 8.98
CA SER A 174 0.52 6.77 9.33
C SER A 174 -0.59 6.89 8.29
N TYR A 175 -1.35 5.82 8.12
CA TYR A 175 -2.44 5.73 7.15
C TYR A 175 -3.69 5.15 7.82
N PRO A 176 -4.49 5.99 8.47
CA PRO A 176 -5.77 5.56 9.01
C PRO A 176 -6.70 5.13 7.88
N SER A 177 -7.58 4.18 8.17
CA SER A 177 -8.61 3.72 7.27
C SER A 177 -9.96 4.39 7.55
N PHE A 178 -10.78 4.48 6.51
CA PHE A 178 -12.13 5.05 6.52
C PHE A 178 -12.88 4.61 5.27
N ILE A 179 -14.12 5.08 5.10
CA ILE A 179 -14.93 4.81 3.91
C ILE A 179 -14.78 5.97 2.92
N TYR A 180 -14.34 5.69 1.70
CA TYR A 180 -14.54 6.56 0.55
C TYR A 180 -15.94 6.32 0.00
N TYR A 181 -16.64 7.37 -0.41
CA TYR A 181 -17.94 7.22 -1.03
C TYR A 181 -18.13 8.15 -2.24
N ASN A 182 -18.86 7.66 -3.23
CA ASN A 182 -19.15 8.37 -4.46
C ASN A 182 -20.43 9.21 -4.28
N ARG A 183 -20.27 10.53 -4.21
CA ARG A 183 -21.39 11.49 -4.00
C ARG A 183 -22.45 11.39 -5.10
N ASP A 184 -22.00 11.22 -6.35
CA ASP A 184 -22.92 11.21 -7.50
C ASP A 184 -23.85 10.01 -7.44
N LEU A 185 -23.34 8.83 -7.07
CA LEU A 185 -24.17 7.62 -6.94
C LEU A 185 -25.14 7.69 -5.76
N PHE A 186 -24.76 8.34 -4.66
CA PHE A 186 -25.68 8.60 -3.54
C PHE A 186 -26.77 9.61 -3.92
N ASP A 187 -26.41 10.69 -4.65
CA ASP A 187 -27.38 11.68 -5.15
C ASP A 187 -28.36 11.07 -6.16
N GLU A 188 -27.90 10.23 -7.08
CA GLU A 188 -28.72 9.51 -8.05
C GLU A 188 -29.72 8.56 -7.38
N ALA A 189 -29.29 7.87 -6.31
CA ALA A 189 -30.14 7.01 -5.52
C ALA A 189 -31.08 7.79 -4.56
N GLY A 190 -30.85 9.09 -4.34
CA GLY A 190 -31.58 9.91 -3.38
C GLY A 190 -31.28 9.53 -1.92
N LEU A 191 -30.13 8.97 -1.64
CA LEU A 191 -29.71 8.52 -0.32
C LEU A 191 -28.93 9.62 0.43
N PRO A 192 -29.07 9.70 1.77
CA PRO A 192 -28.17 10.50 2.59
C PRO A 192 -26.72 10.03 2.44
N TYR A 193 -25.78 10.98 2.53
CA TYR A 193 -24.35 10.61 2.57
C TYR A 193 -24.00 9.89 3.87
N PRO A 194 -22.99 9.00 3.85
CA PRO A 194 -22.43 8.40 5.06
C PRO A 194 -21.94 9.46 6.05
N PRO A 195 -21.98 9.19 7.37
CA PRO A 195 -21.62 10.16 8.39
C PRO A 195 -20.11 10.47 8.36
N GLN A 196 -19.80 11.75 8.63
CA GLN A 196 -18.43 12.26 8.64
C GLN A 196 -17.92 12.64 10.03
N GLU A 197 -18.65 12.29 11.08
CA GLU A 197 -18.29 12.56 12.46
C GLU A 197 -18.57 11.33 13.32
N TYR A 198 -17.63 10.99 14.19
CA TYR A 198 -17.85 10.00 15.23
C TYR A 198 -18.65 10.61 16.39
N GLY A 199 -19.62 9.91 16.91
CA GLY A 199 -20.28 10.27 18.16
C GLY A 199 -19.36 10.13 19.38
N ALA A 200 -19.82 10.58 20.53
CA ALA A 200 -19.04 10.58 21.76
C ALA A 200 -18.62 9.17 22.25
N ASP A 201 -19.34 8.14 21.84
CA ASP A 201 -19.07 6.72 22.10
C ASP A 201 -18.32 6.01 20.95
N GLY A 202 -17.91 6.77 19.94
CA GLY A 202 -17.26 6.28 18.74
C GLY A 202 -18.22 5.84 17.63
N THR A 203 -19.48 5.56 17.91
CA THR A 203 -20.47 5.20 16.86
C THR A 203 -20.97 6.44 16.12
N ALA A 204 -21.59 6.25 14.97
CA ALA A 204 -22.17 7.33 14.19
C ALA A 204 -23.61 6.99 13.78
N VAL A 205 -24.38 8.01 13.36
CA VAL A 205 -25.76 7.86 12.89
C VAL A 205 -25.82 8.16 11.39
N TYR A 206 -26.35 7.22 10.62
CA TYR A 206 -26.65 7.41 9.20
C TYR A 206 -28.03 8.04 9.02
N GLY A 207 -28.14 8.99 8.10
CA GLY A 207 -29.41 9.50 7.61
C GLY A 207 -30.31 10.15 8.68
N GLU A 208 -29.75 10.83 9.69
CA GLU A 208 -30.52 11.46 10.77
C GLU A 208 -31.71 12.28 10.27
N GLY A 209 -32.90 11.98 10.77
CA GLY A 209 -34.16 12.64 10.36
C GLY A 209 -34.75 12.20 9.02
N THR A 210 -34.20 11.19 8.36
CA THR A 210 -34.69 10.57 7.13
C THR A 210 -35.34 9.21 7.40
N GLU A 211 -35.94 8.60 6.37
CA GLU A 211 -36.44 7.22 6.44
C GLU A 211 -35.31 6.17 6.56
N TYR A 212 -34.09 6.53 6.29
CA TYR A 212 -32.90 5.67 6.35
C TYR A 212 -32.14 5.77 7.70
N GLU A 213 -32.69 6.54 8.66
CA GLU A 213 -32.02 6.75 9.96
C GLU A 213 -31.71 5.44 10.66
N GLY A 214 -30.46 5.32 11.15
CA GLY A 214 -30.00 4.17 11.91
C GLY A 214 -28.53 4.30 12.34
N THR A 215 -28.08 3.36 13.15
CA THR A 215 -26.68 3.27 13.51
C THR A 215 -25.84 3.03 12.24
N TRP A 216 -24.75 3.77 12.12
CA TRP A 216 -23.75 3.51 11.06
C TRP A 216 -22.87 2.32 11.47
N ASP A 217 -23.31 1.14 11.06
CA ASP A 217 -22.65 -0.14 11.28
C ASP A 217 -22.60 -0.95 9.97
N PHE A 218 -21.92 -2.10 9.97
CA PHE A 218 -21.81 -2.93 8.77
C PHE A 218 -23.17 -3.49 8.30
N ALA A 219 -24.16 -3.60 9.18
CA ALA A 219 -25.53 -3.95 8.75
C ALA A 219 -26.18 -2.81 7.97
N LYS A 220 -25.92 -1.54 8.34
CA LYS A 220 -26.37 -0.37 7.58
C LYS A 220 -25.62 -0.23 6.25
N VAL A 221 -24.30 -0.52 6.23
CA VAL A 221 -23.53 -0.60 4.97
C VAL A 221 -24.14 -1.64 4.03
N ASP A 222 -24.47 -2.82 4.53
CA ASP A 222 -25.12 -3.89 3.76
C ASP A 222 -26.48 -3.44 3.17
N GLU A 223 -27.31 -2.77 3.97
CA GLU A 223 -28.61 -2.22 3.51
C GLU A 223 -28.43 -1.20 2.38
N ILE A 224 -27.54 -0.23 2.57
CA ILE A 224 -27.31 0.85 1.62
C ILE A 224 -26.58 0.37 0.36
N ALA A 225 -25.63 -0.55 0.51
CA ALA A 225 -24.90 -1.12 -0.61
C ALA A 225 -25.81 -1.88 -1.58
N GLN A 226 -26.84 -2.58 -1.06
CA GLN A 226 -27.84 -3.24 -1.92
C GLN A 226 -28.69 -2.24 -2.72
N ILE A 227 -29.03 -1.07 -2.16
CA ILE A 227 -29.76 -0.02 -2.88
C ILE A 227 -28.88 0.62 -3.96
N LEU A 228 -27.56 0.72 -3.69
CA LEU A 228 -26.58 1.33 -4.58
C LEU A 228 -26.02 0.37 -5.64
N ALA A 229 -26.26 -0.94 -5.52
CA ALA A 229 -25.87 -1.89 -6.54
C ALA A 229 -26.95 -1.95 -7.62
N VAL A 230 -26.57 -1.78 -8.90
CA VAL A 230 -27.52 -1.65 -10.01
C VAL A 230 -27.10 -2.57 -11.16
N ASP A 231 -28.09 -3.32 -11.72
CA ASP A 231 -27.90 -4.14 -12.91
C ASP A 231 -28.02 -3.36 -14.22
N ALA A 232 -27.70 -3.98 -15.33
CA ALA A 232 -27.79 -3.38 -16.67
C ALA A 232 -29.24 -3.00 -17.09
N ASN A 233 -30.26 -3.46 -16.36
CA ASN A 233 -31.66 -3.14 -16.59
C ASN A 233 -32.16 -1.97 -15.72
N GLY A 234 -31.31 -1.53 -14.76
CA GLY A 234 -31.63 -0.46 -13.81
C GLY A 234 -32.36 -0.94 -12.55
N ASN A 235 -32.33 -2.23 -12.24
CA ASN A 235 -32.84 -2.74 -10.97
C ASN A 235 -31.73 -2.69 -9.92
N ASP A 236 -32.06 -2.29 -8.70
CA ASP A 236 -31.16 -2.39 -7.56
C ASP A 236 -31.20 -3.80 -6.93
N ALA A 237 -30.19 -4.12 -6.10
CA ALA A 237 -30.05 -5.46 -5.51
C ALA A 237 -31.13 -5.78 -4.44
N THR A 238 -32.00 -4.84 -4.08
CA THR A 238 -33.19 -5.12 -3.24
C THR A 238 -34.36 -5.63 -4.06
N SER A 239 -34.29 -5.48 -5.39
CA SER A 239 -35.36 -5.90 -6.32
C SER A 239 -35.31 -7.41 -6.57
N ALA A 240 -36.48 -8.04 -6.65
CA ALA A 240 -36.60 -9.43 -7.07
C ALA A 240 -36.21 -9.68 -8.56
N ASP A 241 -36.16 -8.60 -9.35
CA ASP A 241 -35.80 -8.62 -10.77
C ASP A 241 -34.31 -8.25 -11.00
N PHE A 242 -33.52 -8.11 -9.95
CA PHE A 242 -32.07 -7.82 -10.03
C PHE A 242 -31.32 -9.01 -10.67
N ASP A 243 -30.49 -8.70 -11.64
CA ASP A 243 -29.66 -9.64 -12.38
C ASP A 243 -28.18 -9.49 -11.97
N ALA A 244 -27.76 -10.23 -10.95
CA ALA A 244 -26.41 -10.16 -10.40
C ALA A 244 -25.31 -10.53 -11.41
N ASP A 245 -25.62 -11.34 -12.45
CA ASP A 245 -24.67 -11.68 -13.50
C ASP A 245 -24.40 -10.49 -14.48
N ASN A 246 -25.21 -9.44 -14.40
CA ASN A 246 -25.11 -8.24 -15.23
C ASN A 246 -25.07 -6.94 -14.40
N THR A 247 -24.45 -6.97 -13.23
CA THR A 247 -24.22 -5.79 -12.40
C THR A 247 -23.30 -4.81 -13.13
N VAL A 248 -23.66 -3.53 -13.14
CA VAL A 248 -22.89 -2.44 -13.77
C VAL A 248 -22.46 -1.37 -12.78
N GLN A 249 -23.01 -1.40 -11.58
CA GLN A 249 -22.66 -0.54 -10.47
C GLN A 249 -22.73 -1.35 -9.17
N TRP A 250 -21.68 -1.26 -8.35
CA TRP A 250 -21.57 -1.99 -7.09
C TRP A 250 -21.72 -1.06 -5.89
N GLY A 251 -22.25 -1.58 -4.79
CA GLY A 251 -22.47 -0.82 -3.57
C GLY A 251 -21.24 -0.66 -2.69
N PHE A 252 -20.38 -1.69 -2.63
CA PHE A 252 -19.24 -1.71 -1.73
C PHE A 252 -18.07 -2.56 -2.23
N ILE A 253 -16.83 -2.15 -1.89
CA ILE A 253 -15.60 -2.93 -2.08
C ILE A 253 -14.58 -2.64 -0.96
N TRP A 254 -13.72 -3.62 -0.64
CA TRP A 254 -12.46 -3.38 0.04
C TRP A 254 -11.39 -3.01 -0.99
N GLN A 255 -11.13 -1.72 -1.19
CA GLN A 255 -10.19 -1.25 -2.21
C GLN A 255 -8.76 -1.37 -1.74
N TRP A 256 -8.03 -2.39 -2.24
CA TRP A 256 -6.65 -2.74 -1.89
C TRP A 256 -6.41 -2.99 -0.39
N THR A 257 -7.46 -3.31 0.33
CA THR A 257 -7.45 -3.69 1.76
C THR A 257 -8.11 -5.05 1.95
N ASP A 258 -7.93 -5.90 0.97
CA ASP A 258 -8.65 -7.15 0.79
C ASP A 258 -7.88 -8.39 1.32
N ARG A 259 -6.78 -8.21 2.07
CA ARG A 259 -6.18 -9.31 2.82
C ARG A 259 -7.10 -9.70 3.97
N LEU A 260 -7.29 -10.99 4.20
CA LEU A 260 -8.28 -11.48 5.17
C LEU A 260 -8.08 -10.94 6.59
N PHE A 261 -6.84 -10.83 7.06
CA PHE A 261 -6.56 -10.26 8.37
C PHE A 261 -6.84 -8.75 8.44
N GLN A 262 -6.70 -8.01 7.32
CA GLN A 262 -7.10 -6.62 7.25
C GLN A 262 -8.62 -6.47 7.27
N GLN A 263 -9.33 -7.20 6.41
CA GLN A 263 -10.80 -7.20 6.36
C GLN A 263 -11.40 -7.56 7.72
N GLY A 264 -10.94 -8.67 8.30
CA GLY A 264 -11.43 -9.14 9.59
C GLY A 264 -11.21 -8.13 10.70
N SER A 265 -10.06 -7.44 10.73
CA SER A 265 -9.76 -6.49 11.79
C SER A 265 -10.62 -5.22 11.74
N PHE A 266 -11.26 -4.87 10.63
CA PHE A 266 -12.28 -3.82 10.58
C PHE A 266 -13.52 -4.16 11.42
N TRP A 267 -13.82 -5.45 11.60
CA TRP A 267 -14.92 -5.90 12.45
C TRP A 267 -14.52 -6.08 13.91
N GLY A 268 -13.24 -6.05 14.21
CA GLY A 268 -12.69 -6.09 15.56
C GLY A 268 -11.19 -6.40 15.54
N ALA A 269 -10.42 -5.58 16.25
CA ALA A 269 -9.01 -5.86 16.44
C ALA A 269 -8.81 -7.24 17.06
N GLY A 270 -7.82 -7.99 16.57
CA GLY A 270 -7.58 -9.35 17.00
C GLY A 270 -6.20 -9.86 16.65
N TYR A 271 -5.88 -11.05 17.15
CA TYR A 271 -4.61 -11.71 16.93
C TYR A 271 -4.84 -13.21 16.77
N PRO A 272 -4.46 -13.83 15.65
CA PRO A 272 -4.85 -15.19 15.32
C PRO A 272 -3.96 -16.28 15.94
N LEU A 273 -3.14 -15.94 16.93
CA LEU A 273 -2.26 -16.85 17.64
C LEU A 273 -2.60 -16.83 19.14
N ALA A 274 -3.02 -17.98 19.68
CA ALA A 274 -3.31 -18.18 21.09
C ALA A 274 -2.02 -18.30 21.94
N ASP A 275 -2.16 -18.12 23.25
CA ASP A 275 -1.06 -18.20 24.23
C ASP A 275 -0.37 -19.59 24.25
N ASP A 276 -1.05 -20.65 23.83
CA ASP A 276 -0.52 -22.01 23.77
C ASP A 276 0.18 -22.34 22.45
N GLY A 277 0.23 -21.40 21.52
CA GLY A 277 0.90 -21.53 20.23
C GLY A 277 0.02 -22.06 19.10
N THR A 278 -1.25 -22.35 19.36
CA THR A 278 -2.22 -22.76 18.33
C THR A 278 -2.82 -21.53 17.60
N ALA A 279 -3.39 -21.74 16.44
CA ALA A 279 -4.21 -20.71 15.79
C ALA A 279 -5.52 -20.52 16.56
N ASP A 280 -5.98 -19.29 16.65
CA ASP A 280 -7.27 -18.87 17.22
C ASP A 280 -7.75 -17.65 16.44
N ILE A 281 -8.37 -17.89 15.27
CA ILE A 281 -8.86 -16.81 14.42
C ILE A 281 -10.01 -16.09 15.15
N PRO A 282 -9.94 -14.74 15.30
CA PRO A 282 -11.01 -14.01 15.94
C PRO A 282 -12.36 -14.22 15.25
N GLN A 283 -13.40 -14.53 16.01
CA GLN A 283 -14.75 -14.77 15.47
C GLN A 283 -15.28 -13.58 14.64
N THR A 284 -14.89 -12.35 15.00
CA THR A 284 -15.24 -11.15 14.24
C THR A 284 -14.65 -11.16 12.84
N TRP A 285 -13.45 -11.76 12.64
CA TRP A 285 -12.83 -11.89 11.35
C TRP A 285 -13.57 -12.92 10.48
N GLU A 286 -13.91 -14.06 11.05
CA GLU A 286 -14.71 -15.07 10.34
C GLU A 286 -16.09 -14.53 9.95
N ASP A 287 -16.72 -13.74 10.83
CA ASP A 287 -18.03 -13.14 10.57
C ASP A 287 -17.95 -12.12 9.42
N GLU A 288 -16.86 -11.34 9.34
CA GLU A 288 -16.60 -10.44 8.22
C GLU A 288 -16.43 -11.22 6.90
N TRP A 289 -15.61 -12.29 6.89
CA TRP A 289 -15.37 -13.11 5.69
C TRP A 289 -16.67 -13.74 5.16
N ARG A 290 -17.55 -14.19 6.05
CA ARG A 290 -18.89 -14.69 5.68
C ARG A 290 -19.77 -13.57 5.11
N TRP A 291 -19.73 -12.39 5.72
CA TRP A 291 -20.47 -11.22 5.23
C TRP A 291 -19.98 -10.81 3.84
N TYR A 292 -18.68 -10.77 3.61
CA TYR A 292 -18.12 -10.36 2.32
C TYR A 292 -18.39 -11.40 1.22
N HIS A 293 -18.26 -12.69 1.51
CA HIS A 293 -18.66 -13.76 0.58
C HIS A 293 -20.13 -13.64 0.18
N GLN A 294 -21.03 -13.37 1.13
CA GLN A 294 -22.46 -13.14 0.84
C GLN A 294 -22.67 -11.85 0.02
N ALA A 295 -21.90 -10.81 0.28
CA ALA A 295 -21.94 -9.56 -0.47
C ALA A 295 -21.65 -9.77 -1.96
N VAL A 296 -20.68 -10.63 -2.26
CA VAL A 296 -20.27 -10.97 -3.64
C VAL A 296 -21.29 -11.91 -4.30
N TRP A 297 -21.63 -13.05 -3.66
CA TRP A 297 -22.31 -14.14 -4.34
C TRP A 297 -23.82 -14.27 -4.08
N GLU A 298 -24.27 -13.89 -2.88
CA GLU A 298 -25.69 -14.01 -2.55
C GLU A 298 -26.47 -12.72 -2.83
N LYS A 299 -25.85 -11.56 -2.57
CA LYS A 299 -26.49 -10.24 -2.67
C LYS A 299 -26.07 -9.46 -3.92
N GLY A 300 -24.90 -9.75 -4.48
CA GLY A 300 -24.37 -9.19 -5.72
C GLY A 300 -24.04 -7.69 -5.67
N TYR A 301 -23.85 -7.11 -4.48
CA TYR A 301 -23.51 -5.71 -4.35
C TYR A 301 -21.98 -5.42 -4.24
N SER A 302 -21.16 -6.47 -4.11
CA SER A 302 -19.71 -6.37 -4.18
C SER A 302 -19.20 -7.13 -5.39
N PRO A 303 -18.17 -6.64 -6.10
CA PRO A 303 -17.64 -7.31 -7.28
C PRO A 303 -16.86 -8.57 -6.93
N SER A 304 -16.97 -9.60 -7.79
CA SER A 304 -16.10 -10.78 -7.81
C SER A 304 -14.72 -10.45 -8.38
N GLN A 305 -13.74 -11.36 -8.21
CA GLN A 305 -12.40 -11.16 -8.76
C GLN A 305 -12.42 -10.88 -10.27
N SER A 306 -13.26 -11.59 -11.04
CA SER A 306 -13.35 -11.38 -12.49
C SER A 306 -13.90 -10.01 -12.88
N GLU A 307 -14.73 -9.39 -12.04
CA GLU A 307 -15.25 -8.04 -12.24
C GLU A 307 -14.23 -6.98 -11.81
N ILE A 308 -13.51 -7.22 -10.72
CA ILE A 308 -12.35 -6.40 -10.30
C ILE A 308 -11.33 -6.33 -11.43
N ASP A 309 -10.92 -7.46 -12.00
CA ASP A 309 -9.95 -7.54 -13.10
C ASP A 309 -10.45 -6.80 -14.34
N ALA A 310 -11.76 -6.86 -14.64
CA ALA A 310 -12.36 -6.15 -15.77
C ALA A 310 -12.36 -4.61 -15.58
N LEU A 311 -12.31 -4.13 -14.35
CA LEU A 311 -12.25 -2.71 -13.98
C LEU A 311 -10.82 -2.22 -13.72
N ALA A 312 -9.82 -3.00 -14.14
CA ALA A 312 -8.39 -2.68 -14.03
C ALA A 312 -7.89 -2.45 -12.59
N ASP A 313 -8.43 -3.21 -11.62
CA ASP A 313 -8.02 -3.27 -10.22
C ASP A 313 -8.24 -1.99 -9.38
N ASN A 314 -8.22 -0.81 -9.96
CA ASN A 314 -8.60 0.43 -9.28
C ASN A 314 -10.11 0.70 -9.42
N VAL A 315 -10.88 -0.13 -8.74
CA VAL A 315 -12.33 -0.28 -8.96
C VAL A 315 -13.11 0.97 -8.54
N PHE A 316 -12.78 1.58 -7.38
CA PHE A 316 -13.45 2.79 -6.93
C PHE A 316 -13.18 3.99 -7.86
N GLN A 317 -11.96 4.12 -8.39
CA GLN A 317 -11.58 5.13 -9.39
C GLN A 317 -12.42 5.04 -10.67
N SER A 318 -12.95 3.86 -11.02
CA SER A 318 -13.81 3.69 -12.19
C SER A 318 -15.11 4.50 -12.12
N GLY A 319 -15.51 4.94 -10.92
CA GLY A 319 -16.78 5.61 -10.66
C GLY A 319 -17.98 4.65 -10.60
N SER A 320 -17.77 3.33 -10.75
CA SER A 320 -18.81 2.31 -10.75
C SER A 320 -19.09 1.71 -9.38
N VAL A 321 -18.41 2.17 -8.33
CA VAL A 321 -18.60 1.69 -6.95
C VAL A 321 -18.98 2.83 -6.03
N ALA A 322 -20.00 2.60 -5.22
CA ALA A 322 -20.57 3.63 -4.37
C ALA A 322 -19.78 3.86 -3.07
N MET A 323 -19.24 2.80 -2.47
CA MET A 323 -18.45 2.88 -1.23
C MET A 323 -17.23 1.98 -1.32
N ALA A 324 -16.10 2.45 -0.79
CA ALA A 324 -14.87 1.67 -0.71
C ALA A 324 -14.23 1.82 0.68
N GLY A 325 -14.00 0.71 1.36
CA GLY A 325 -13.15 0.68 2.56
C GLY A 325 -11.69 0.72 2.13
N SER A 326 -10.92 1.73 2.56
CA SER A 326 -9.50 1.84 2.26
C SER A 326 -8.80 2.79 3.24
N HIS A 327 -7.51 2.97 3.04
CA HIS A 327 -6.67 3.83 3.87
C HIS A 327 -6.39 5.17 3.20
N LEU A 328 -5.82 6.09 3.97
CA LEU A 328 -5.43 7.42 3.49
C LEU A 328 -4.43 7.36 2.31
N TRP A 329 -3.57 6.34 2.24
CA TRP A 329 -2.65 6.15 1.10
C TRP A 329 -3.36 6.01 -0.25
N TYR A 330 -4.62 5.56 -0.28
CA TYR A 330 -5.38 5.44 -1.53
C TYR A 330 -5.57 6.80 -2.25
N THR A 331 -5.40 7.91 -1.54
CA THR A 331 -5.35 9.25 -2.14
C THR A 331 -4.21 9.44 -3.16
N CYS A 332 -3.15 8.59 -3.15
CA CYS A 332 -2.16 8.60 -4.23
C CYS A 332 -2.82 8.46 -5.60
N CYS A 333 -3.88 7.65 -5.67
CA CYS A 333 -4.31 6.94 -6.86
C CYS A 333 -5.77 7.26 -7.27
N ILE A 334 -6.47 8.13 -6.56
CA ILE A 334 -7.71 8.76 -7.01
C ILE A 334 -7.33 10.08 -7.66
N ARG A 335 -7.36 10.14 -8.99
CA ARG A 335 -6.81 11.26 -9.75
C ARG A 335 -7.80 11.90 -10.68
N ASP A 336 -7.59 13.19 -10.90
CA ASP A 336 -8.11 13.97 -12.01
C ASP A 336 -7.08 13.94 -13.16
N ASP A 337 -6.90 12.80 -13.80
CA ASP A 337 -6.06 12.72 -14.98
C ASP A 337 -6.86 12.41 -16.26
N ALA A 338 -6.17 12.46 -17.40
CA ALA A 338 -6.65 12.59 -18.77
C ALA A 338 -7.82 11.69 -19.22
N ASN A 339 -8.46 10.95 -18.35
CA ASN A 339 -9.63 10.11 -18.66
C ASN A 339 -10.96 10.67 -18.13
N ASP A 340 -10.96 11.88 -17.53
CA ASP A 340 -12.15 12.61 -17.04
C ASP A 340 -13.08 11.82 -16.07
N ILE A 341 -12.61 10.73 -15.49
CA ILE A 341 -13.27 10.10 -14.35
C ILE A 341 -12.64 10.74 -13.12
N ALA A 342 -13.15 11.91 -12.83
CA ALA A 342 -12.49 12.85 -11.97
C ALA A 342 -12.50 12.41 -10.52
N GLY A 343 -11.39 12.63 -9.84
CA GLY A 343 -11.30 12.57 -8.39
C GLY A 343 -12.19 13.57 -7.63
N ASP A 344 -13.08 14.28 -8.30
CA ASP A 344 -14.03 15.24 -7.69
C ASP A 344 -15.37 14.62 -7.24
N PHE A 345 -15.64 13.38 -7.62
CA PHE A 345 -16.88 12.67 -7.28
C PHE A 345 -16.94 12.15 -5.84
N PHE A 346 -15.80 12.04 -5.14
CA PHE A 346 -15.77 11.38 -3.83
C PHE A 346 -15.68 12.33 -2.65
N ASP A 347 -16.08 11.81 -1.50
CA ASP A 347 -15.77 12.32 -0.17
C ASP A 347 -15.47 11.11 0.74
N ILE A 348 -15.14 11.37 2.01
CA ILE A 348 -14.79 10.33 2.98
C ILE A 348 -15.74 10.36 4.18
N ALA A 349 -15.96 9.20 4.76
CA ALA A 349 -16.84 8.97 5.88
C ALA A 349 -16.17 8.13 6.96
N VAL A 350 -16.67 8.22 8.18
CA VAL A 350 -16.16 7.45 9.32
C VAL A 350 -16.37 5.95 9.09
N MET A 351 -15.46 5.13 9.68
CA MET A 351 -15.61 3.67 9.62
C MET A 351 -16.89 3.23 10.32
N PRO A 352 -17.68 2.30 9.74
CA PRO A 352 -18.84 1.73 10.42
C PRO A 352 -18.45 0.90 11.64
N SER A 353 -19.35 0.83 12.63
CA SER A 353 -19.13 -0.02 13.80
C SER A 353 -19.52 -1.48 13.53
N ASN A 354 -18.93 -2.42 14.26
CA ASN A 354 -19.41 -3.78 14.40
C ASN A 354 -19.80 -4.01 15.87
N ASN A 355 -21.05 -4.40 16.13
CA ASN A 355 -21.57 -4.59 17.47
C ASN A 355 -21.31 -3.40 18.44
N GLY A 356 -21.34 -2.17 17.92
CA GLY A 356 -21.10 -0.94 18.67
C GLY A 356 -19.63 -0.62 18.93
N VAL A 357 -18.70 -1.36 18.33
CA VAL A 357 -17.27 -1.10 18.38
C VAL A 357 -16.80 -0.61 17.01
N VAL A 358 -16.11 0.52 16.98
CA VAL A 358 -15.42 1.00 15.77
C VAL A 358 -13.97 0.55 15.80
N THR A 359 -13.51 0.00 14.72
CA THR A 359 -12.10 -0.35 14.52
C THR A 359 -11.64 0.18 13.18
N THR A 360 -10.53 0.91 13.18
CA THR A 360 -9.85 1.34 11.95
C THR A 360 -8.52 0.61 11.85
N ASN A 361 -8.18 0.12 10.67
CA ASN A 361 -6.84 -0.38 10.43
C ASN A 361 -5.88 0.79 10.34
N MET A 362 -4.75 0.69 11.01
CA MET A 362 -3.73 1.71 10.99
C MET A 362 -2.44 1.13 10.43
N HIS A 363 -2.07 1.52 9.22
CA HIS A 363 -0.72 1.28 8.73
C HIS A 363 0.20 2.37 9.25
N ALA A 364 1.44 2.02 9.56
CA ALA A 364 2.46 2.94 10.00
C ALA A 364 3.79 2.60 9.34
N ASP A 365 4.31 3.53 8.56
CA ASP A 365 5.54 3.35 7.79
C ASP A 365 6.74 4.02 8.45
N THR A 366 7.88 3.42 8.17
CA THR A 366 9.21 3.87 8.61
C THR A 366 10.21 3.72 7.46
N PHE A 367 11.38 4.31 7.62
CA PHE A 367 12.58 3.94 6.86
C PHE A 367 13.48 3.08 7.74
N ARG A 368 14.16 2.10 7.14
CA ARG A 368 15.04 1.16 7.84
C ARG A 368 16.38 1.06 7.12
N ILE A 369 17.45 0.82 7.87
CA ILE A 369 18.77 0.53 7.33
C ILE A 369 19.01 -0.97 7.45
N LEU A 370 19.45 -1.61 6.37
CA LEU A 370 19.86 -3.02 6.44
C LEU A 370 21.19 -3.15 7.20
N ALA A 371 21.28 -4.12 8.11
CA ALA A 371 22.49 -4.38 8.88
C ALA A 371 23.71 -4.74 8.01
N ALA A 372 23.48 -5.15 6.76
CA ALA A 372 24.49 -5.43 5.76
C ALA A 372 25.09 -4.17 5.09
N SER A 373 24.51 -2.97 5.31
CA SER A 373 25.06 -1.71 4.77
C SER A 373 26.51 -1.53 5.21
N GLN A 374 27.35 -1.16 4.25
CA GLN A 374 28.78 -0.90 4.50
C GLN A 374 29.04 0.56 4.95
N ASN A 375 28.02 1.41 4.88
CA ASN A 375 28.11 2.84 5.16
C ASN A 375 26.97 3.30 6.09
N PRO A 376 26.82 2.71 7.29
CA PRO A 376 25.67 2.95 8.17
C PRO A 376 25.53 4.42 8.61
N ASP A 377 26.64 5.14 8.83
CA ASP A 377 26.60 6.56 9.23
C ASP A 377 26.04 7.45 8.11
N GLN A 378 26.46 7.19 6.85
CA GLN A 378 25.96 7.92 5.69
C GLN A 378 24.51 7.51 5.37
N ALA A 379 24.18 6.23 5.52
CA ALA A 379 22.79 5.77 5.38
C ALA A 379 21.88 6.43 6.42
N PHE A 380 22.35 6.59 7.66
CA PHE A 380 21.58 7.29 8.70
C PHE A 380 21.44 8.79 8.43
N THR A 381 22.43 9.44 7.82
CA THR A 381 22.34 10.84 7.35
C THR A 381 21.22 10.98 6.30
N VAL A 382 21.18 10.07 5.33
CA VAL A 382 20.10 10.05 4.30
C VAL A 382 18.77 9.75 4.95
N LEU A 383 18.67 8.73 5.82
CA LEU A 383 17.43 8.37 6.52
C LEU A 383 16.87 9.57 7.30
N THR A 384 17.73 10.28 8.03
CA THR A 384 17.32 11.49 8.76
C THR A 384 16.76 12.55 7.82
N HIS A 385 17.40 12.78 6.67
CA HIS A 385 16.90 13.72 5.66
C HIS A 385 15.51 13.30 5.12
N LEU A 386 15.31 12.01 4.84
CA LEU A 386 14.00 11.49 4.37
C LEU A 386 12.89 11.67 5.42
N LEU A 387 13.24 11.58 6.71
CA LEU A 387 12.30 11.72 7.83
C LEU A 387 12.00 13.17 8.22
N THR A 388 12.83 14.13 7.79
CA THR A 388 12.74 15.53 8.21
C THR A 388 12.57 16.48 7.02
N ASP A 389 13.65 16.88 6.38
CA ASP A 389 13.64 17.90 5.31
C ASP A 389 12.82 17.45 4.08
N ALA A 390 12.89 16.19 3.72
CA ALA A 390 12.16 15.59 2.59
C ALA A 390 10.79 15.03 2.98
N ALA A 391 10.40 15.06 4.26
CA ALA A 391 9.20 14.39 4.73
C ALA A 391 7.92 14.88 4.05
N LEU A 392 7.66 16.19 4.03
CA LEU A 392 6.40 16.72 3.50
C LEU A 392 6.14 16.39 2.02
N PRO A 393 7.07 16.58 1.07
CA PRO A 393 6.85 16.19 -0.33
C PRO A 393 6.62 14.67 -0.50
N LEU A 394 7.32 13.83 0.26
CA LEU A 394 7.10 12.38 0.23
C LEU A 394 5.74 12.00 0.83
N LEU A 395 5.38 12.53 2.00
CA LEU A 395 4.08 12.31 2.63
C LEU A 395 2.92 12.70 1.71
N THR A 396 3.06 13.85 1.03
CA THR A 396 2.07 14.32 0.04
C THR A 396 1.93 13.35 -1.13
N ALA A 397 3.06 12.85 -1.67
CA ALA A 397 3.05 11.91 -2.78
C ALA A 397 2.46 10.54 -2.38
N TYR A 398 2.71 10.11 -1.15
CA TYR A 398 2.24 8.81 -0.64
C TYR A 398 0.81 8.83 -0.08
N GLY A 399 0.22 10.03 0.09
CA GLY A 399 -1.05 10.17 0.79
C GLY A 399 -0.94 9.73 2.26
N ALA A 400 0.09 10.20 2.93
CA ALA A 400 0.50 9.72 4.25
C ALA A 400 0.37 10.81 5.31
N ALA A 401 -0.37 10.56 6.38
CA ALA A 401 -0.43 11.47 7.52
C ALA A 401 0.94 11.51 8.22
N PRO A 402 1.47 12.72 8.51
CA PRO A 402 2.79 12.85 9.13
C PRO A 402 2.88 12.21 10.52
N ALA A 403 3.97 11.50 10.78
CA ALA A 403 4.31 11.10 12.15
C ALA A 403 4.76 12.29 13.00
N ASP A 404 5.34 13.33 12.39
CA ASP A 404 5.59 14.62 13.02
C ASP A 404 4.32 15.49 13.00
N PRO A 405 3.66 15.75 14.16
CA PRO A 405 2.42 16.51 14.20
C PRO A 405 2.56 17.96 13.70
N SER A 406 3.77 18.50 13.67
CA SER A 406 4.01 19.87 13.19
C SER A 406 3.78 20.02 11.69
N LEU A 407 3.81 18.93 10.94
CA LEU A 407 3.57 18.88 9.49
C LEU A 407 2.10 18.69 9.12
N THR A 408 1.22 18.39 10.08
CA THR A 408 -0.19 18.01 9.81
C THR A 408 -0.95 19.10 9.05
N GLU A 409 -0.85 20.37 9.48
CA GLU A 409 -1.55 21.49 8.82
C GLU A 409 -1.08 21.66 7.37
N ALA A 410 0.24 21.59 7.14
CA ALA A 410 0.81 21.69 5.79
C ALA A 410 0.38 20.51 4.90
N PHE A 411 0.38 19.28 5.45
CA PHE A 411 -0.07 18.09 4.74
C PHE A 411 -1.55 18.19 4.33
N ILE A 412 -2.45 18.56 5.25
CA ILE A 412 -3.87 18.78 4.94
C ILE A 412 -4.01 19.86 3.85
N GLY A 413 -3.24 20.94 3.92
CA GLY A 413 -3.24 21.96 2.87
C GLY A 413 -2.89 21.40 1.49
N THR A 414 -1.95 20.44 1.40
CA THR A 414 -1.63 19.79 0.11
C THR A 414 -2.76 18.91 -0.41
N LEU A 415 -3.51 18.23 0.49
CA LEU A 415 -4.68 17.45 0.11
C LEU A 415 -5.83 18.37 -0.36
N GLU A 416 -6.06 19.51 0.29
CA GLU A 416 -7.07 20.49 -0.11
C GLU A 416 -6.75 21.13 -1.48
N GLU A 417 -5.47 21.36 -1.78
CA GLU A 417 -5.04 21.82 -3.10
C GLU A 417 -5.24 20.76 -4.18
N ARG A 418 -4.96 19.51 -3.84
CA ARG A 418 -5.10 18.36 -4.75
C ARG A 418 -6.57 17.99 -5.01
N TYR A 419 -7.44 18.15 -4.00
CA TYR A 419 -8.85 17.81 -4.03
C TYR A 419 -9.74 19.02 -3.69
N PRO A 420 -9.85 20.01 -4.61
CA PRO A 420 -10.51 21.29 -4.35
C PRO A 420 -12.04 21.17 -4.22
N GLN A 421 -12.62 20.00 -4.48
CA GLN A 421 -14.06 19.73 -4.30
C GLN A 421 -14.50 19.74 -2.84
N GLY A 422 -13.59 19.83 -1.88
CA GLY A 422 -13.92 19.96 -0.47
C GLY A 422 -14.16 18.64 0.25
N VAL A 423 -13.17 17.74 0.25
CA VAL A 423 -13.17 16.50 1.04
C VAL A 423 -12.98 16.83 2.53
N ASN A 424 -13.73 16.17 3.40
CA ASN A 424 -13.60 16.36 4.85
C ASN A 424 -12.44 15.54 5.45
N TRP A 425 -11.20 16.01 5.28
CA TRP A 425 -10.00 15.32 5.78
C TRP A 425 -9.92 15.16 7.31
N GLN A 426 -10.79 15.85 8.07
CA GLN A 426 -10.88 15.64 9.52
C GLN A 426 -11.29 14.20 9.87
N VAL A 427 -12.09 13.56 9.03
CA VAL A 427 -12.45 12.13 9.18
C VAL A 427 -11.20 11.25 9.28
N ALA A 428 -10.20 11.47 8.42
CA ALA A 428 -8.97 10.69 8.42
C ALA A 428 -8.17 10.88 9.72
N LEU A 429 -8.11 12.11 10.23
CA LEU A 429 -7.41 12.41 11.50
C LEU A 429 -8.14 11.79 12.70
N ASP A 430 -9.47 11.90 12.73
CA ASP A 430 -10.29 11.35 13.83
C ASP A 430 -10.29 9.83 13.85
N SER A 431 -10.18 9.18 12.68
CA SER A 431 -10.12 7.73 12.54
C SER A 431 -8.91 7.12 13.25
N ALA A 432 -7.81 7.86 13.38
CA ALA A 432 -6.61 7.40 14.08
C ALA A 432 -6.87 7.06 15.58
N ALA A 433 -7.91 7.62 16.19
CA ALA A 433 -8.28 7.33 17.57
C ALA A 433 -8.85 5.92 17.77
N PHE A 434 -9.25 5.24 16.70
CA PHE A 434 -9.88 3.92 16.71
C PHE A 434 -8.97 2.84 16.12
N ALA A 435 -7.66 3.12 16.03
CA ALA A 435 -6.68 2.19 15.48
C ALA A 435 -6.75 0.81 16.15
N ASP A 436 -6.66 -0.23 15.36
CA ASP A 436 -6.70 -1.61 15.79
C ASP A 436 -5.55 -1.95 16.77
N SER A 437 -5.91 -2.54 17.88
CA SER A 437 -4.96 -2.98 18.91
C SER A 437 -5.44 -4.32 19.53
N PRO A 438 -4.72 -5.43 19.27
CA PRO A 438 -3.46 -5.52 18.53
C PRO A 438 -3.61 -5.16 17.03
N SER A 439 -2.52 -4.69 16.43
CA SER A 439 -2.51 -4.38 14.99
C SER A 439 -2.65 -5.66 14.16
N HIS A 440 -3.43 -5.59 13.08
CA HIS A 440 -3.60 -6.69 12.13
C HIS A 440 -2.30 -7.12 11.44
N GLU A 441 -1.29 -6.24 11.41
CA GLU A 441 0.05 -6.54 10.89
C GLU A 441 1.06 -6.90 12.00
N GLN A 442 0.61 -7.15 13.22
CA GLN A 442 1.51 -7.56 14.30
C GLN A 442 2.24 -8.84 13.91
N PHE A 443 3.56 -8.87 14.17
CA PHE A 443 4.43 -10.00 13.80
C PHE A 443 3.88 -11.34 14.33
N LEU A 444 3.90 -12.33 13.43
CA LEU A 444 3.54 -13.73 13.70
C LEU A 444 4.70 -14.64 13.30
N PRO A 445 4.95 -15.75 14.00
CA PRO A 445 5.88 -16.77 13.55
C PRO A 445 5.46 -17.30 12.17
N GLY A 446 6.42 -17.38 11.23
CA GLY A 446 6.11 -17.83 9.88
C GLY A 446 5.25 -16.83 9.07
N TRP A 447 5.57 -15.54 9.14
CA TRP A 447 4.80 -14.46 8.53
C TRP A 447 4.45 -14.69 7.06
N GLU A 448 5.42 -15.09 6.22
CA GLU A 448 5.15 -15.32 4.80
C GLU A 448 4.20 -16.52 4.55
N PRO A 449 4.44 -17.73 5.08
CA PRO A 449 3.47 -18.82 4.91
C PRO A 449 2.11 -18.54 5.57
N TYR A 450 2.04 -17.70 6.61
CA TYR A 450 0.78 -17.21 7.17
C TYR A 450 -0.02 -16.40 6.12
N LYS A 451 0.62 -15.45 5.46
CA LYS A 451 -0.03 -14.66 4.41
C LYS A 451 -0.50 -15.52 3.24
N GLU A 452 0.35 -16.44 2.78
CA GLU A 452 0.02 -17.37 1.69
C GLU A 452 -1.22 -18.22 2.04
N ALA A 453 -1.31 -18.72 3.27
CA ALA A 453 -2.48 -19.48 3.71
C ALA A 453 -3.76 -18.64 3.73
N MET A 454 -3.68 -17.40 4.22
CA MET A 454 -4.79 -16.44 4.20
C MET A 454 -5.22 -16.10 2.76
N ASP A 455 -4.29 -15.91 1.83
CA ASP A 455 -4.57 -15.56 0.44
C ASP A 455 -5.30 -16.67 -0.32
N VAL A 456 -5.10 -17.94 0.05
CA VAL A 456 -5.86 -19.07 -0.51
C VAL A 456 -7.34 -18.93 -0.18
N VAL A 457 -7.70 -18.68 1.08
CA VAL A 457 -9.11 -18.51 1.49
C VAL A 457 -9.71 -17.23 0.90
N LYS A 458 -8.96 -16.13 0.88
CA LYS A 458 -9.36 -14.89 0.20
C LYS A 458 -9.73 -15.15 -1.26
N SER A 459 -8.84 -15.86 -1.98
CA SER A 459 -9.10 -16.21 -3.38
C SER A 459 -10.40 -17.00 -3.53
N GLY A 460 -10.67 -17.96 -2.65
CA GLY A 460 -11.93 -18.71 -2.63
C GLY A 460 -13.15 -17.80 -2.43
N ILE A 461 -13.08 -16.86 -1.49
CA ILE A 461 -14.15 -15.87 -1.23
C ILE A 461 -14.52 -15.08 -2.50
N LEU A 462 -13.55 -14.72 -3.30
CA LEU A 462 -13.75 -13.86 -4.49
C LEU A 462 -14.02 -14.66 -5.78
N THR A 463 -13.73 -15.97 -5.82
CA THR A 463 -13.81 -16.76 -7.07
C THR A 463 -14.77 -17.96 -7.01
N GLU A 464 -15.19 -18.38 -5.81
CA GLU A 464 -15.97 -19.63 -5.63
C GLU A 464 -17.35 -19.34 -5.01
N PRO A 465 -18.43 -19.26 -5.81
CA PRO A 465 -19.77 -18.96 -5.28
C PRO A 465 -20.31 -20.04 -4.32
N ASP A 466 -19.89 -21.27 -4.46
CA ASP A 466 -20.31 -22.42 -3.64
C ASP A 466 -19.26 -22.80 -2.56
N LEU A 467 -18.36 -21.87 -2.19
CA LEU A 467 -17.32 -22.10 -1.18
C LEU A 467 -17.95 -22.53 0.16
N ASP A 468 -17.57 -23.70 0.66
CA ASP A 468 -17.85 -24.09 2.05
C ASP A 468 -16.88 -23.36 2.99
N LEU A 469 -17.22 -22.13 3.31
CA LEU A 469 -16.33 -21.22 4.06
C LEU A 469 -16.09 -21.72 5.50
N ASP A 470 -17.04 -22.44 6.11
CA ASP A 470 -16.82 -23.03 7.44
C ASP A 470 -15.75 -24.12 7.40
N THR A 471 -15.75 -24.96 6.35
CA THR A 471 -14.67 -25.92 6.13
C THR A 471 -13.34 -25.24 5.80
N ALA A 472 -13.36 -24.21 4.94
CA ALA A 472 -12.14 -23.49 4.58
C ALA A 472 -11.47 -22.80 5.78
N ILE A 473 -12.26 -22.21 6.69
CA ILE A 473 -11.76 -21.61 7.93
C ILE A 473 -11.17 -22.66 8.87
N ALA A 474 -11.85 -23.78 9.06
CA ALA A 474 -11.33 -24.86 9.92
C ALA A 474 -10.01 -25.44 9.38
N ASP A 475 -9.90 -25.64 8.06
CA ASP A 475 -8.68 -26.10 7.40
C ASP A 475 -7.56 -25.04 7.52
N LEU A 476 -7.90 -23.74 7.44
CA LEU A 476 -6.97 -22.64 7.65
C LEU A 476 -6.42 -22.63 9.07
N GLU A 477 -7.24 -22.78 10.10
CA GLU A 477 -6.80 -22.85 11.49
C GLU A 477 -5.84 -24.02 11.75
N GLU A 478 -6.12 -25.20 11.17
CA GLU A 478 -5.20 -26.35 11.24
C GLU A 478 -3.86 -26.03 10.57
N GLN A 479 -3.88 -25.39 9.40
CA GLN A 479 -2.69 -25.00 8.66
C GLN A 479 -1.89 -23.92 9.40
N LEU A 480 -2.54 -22.90 9.93
CA LEU A 480 -1.88 -21.83 10.71
C LEU A 480 -1.24 -22.38 11.98
N THR A 481 -1.91 -23.29 12.68
CA THR A 481 -1.33 -23.96 13.85
C THR A 481 -0.02 -24.65 13.50
N ALA A 482 0.02 -25.40 12.38
CA ALA A 482 1.24 -26.05 11.93
C ALA A 482 2.35 -25.04 11.57
N ILE A 483 1.99 -23.93 10.91
CA ILE A 483 2.92 -22.85 10.56
C ILE A 483 3.53 -22.24 11.83
N PHE A 484 2.70 -21.93 12.82
CA PHE A 484 3.16 -21.31 14.08
C PHE A 484 4.06 -22.27 14.86
N GLU A 485 3.72 -23.56 14.96
CA GLU A 485 4.55 -24.58 15.60
C GLU A 485 5.91 -24.78 14.92
N GLU A 486 5.96 -24.76 13.58
CA GLU A 486 7.20 -24.89 12.82
C GLU A 486 8.14 -23.70 12.99
N ASN A 487 7.60 -22.53 13.24
CA ASN A 487 8.32 -21.24 13.29
C ASN A 487 8.39 -20.66 14.71
N ALA A 488 7.88 -21.35 15.73
CA ALA A 488 8.08 -21.01 17.15
C ALA A 488 9.55 -21.28 17.52
N GLY A 489 10.46 -20.35 17.20
CA GLY A 489 11.90 -20.47 17.35
C GLY A 489 12.45 -20.32 18.76
#